data_e43be2795c3511034df14fe03e3294e4
#
_entry.id   e43be2795c3511034df14fe03e3294e4
#
_cell.length_a   1.000
_cell.length_b   1.000
_cell.length_c   1.000
_cell.angle_alpha   90.00
_cell.angle_beta   90.00
_cell.angle_gamma   90.00
#
_symmetry.space_group_name_H-M   'P 1'
#
loop_
_entity.id
_entity.type
_entity.pdbx_description
1 polymer ?
#
loop_
_entity_poly.entity_id
_entity_poly.type
_entity_poly.pdbx_seq_one_letter_code
_entity_poly.pdbx_strand_id
1 'polypeptide(L)'
;MDSKTFRNSALFLRNGFQTDGVYGFPLIRKQEICLNSVELIACSDTRANDRNNTNKGVHFFTDDYRFMGTYDHPDRSLEKLRQYRFVLTPDFSLYSEMDPWRQIESIGKSRWVGAYWQSRGLIVIPTVSWAQPSSFRYCFDGIEKTSVVAVGMIGCKHERIAFMKGYNAMLDKIDPAAVICFGTPFPEMSGNIISVDYLSSRKVVRS
;
A
#
# COMPACT_ATOMS: atom_id res chain seq x y z
N MET A 1 12.50 -14.67 -22.60
CA MET A 1 11.28 -15.47 -22.35
C MET A 1 10.49 -15.47 -23.66
N ASP A 2 10.13 -16.63 -24.18
CA ASP A 2 9.34 -16.72 -25.40
C ASP A 2 7.85 -16.31 -25.13
N SER A 3 7.11 -16.01 -26.20
CA SER A 3 5.73 -15.51 -26.11
C SER A 3 4.75 -16.48 -25.43
N LYS A 4 4.95 -17.80 -25.53
CA LYS A 4 4.08 -18.81 -24.90
C LYS A 4 4.34 -18.86 -23.40
N THR A 5 5.60 -18.87 -23.00
CA THR A 5 6.01 -18.84 -21.59
C THR A 5 5.53 -17.56 -20.91
N PHE A 6 5.65 -16.39 -21.58
CA PHE A 6 5.16 -15.12 -21.03
C PHE A 6 3.65 -15.14 -20.79
N ARG A 7 2.84 -15.59 -21.78
CA ARG A 7 1.38 -15.64 -21.64
C ARG A 7 0.88 -16.58 -20.54
N ASN A 8 1.69 -17.54 -20.12
CA ASN A 8 1.38 -18.46 -19.02
C ASN A 8 2.02 -18.03 -17.68
N SER A 9 2.71 -16.92 -17.66
CA SER A 9 3.37 -16.42 -16.44
C SER A 9 2.42 -15.69 -15.51
N ALA A 10 2.70 -15.71 -14.22
CA ALA A 10 1.98 -14.92 -13.24
C ALA A 10 2.07 -13.41 -13.54
N LEU A 11 3.11 -12.95 -14.22
CA LEU A 11 3.26 -11.56 -14.65
C LEU A 11 2.22 -11.14 -15.69
N PHE A 12 1.81 -12.05 -16.55
CA PHE A 12 0.77 -11.79 -17.54
C PHE A 12 -0.64 -12.07 -16.97
N LEU A 13 -0.83 -13.26 -16.38
CA LEU A 13 -2.13 -13.72 -15.90
C LEU A 13 -2.56 -13.03 -14.60
N ARG A 14 -1.63 -12.40 -13.90
CA ARG A 14 -1.87 -11.76 -12.60
C ARG A 14 -2.49 -12.69 -11.55
N ASN A 15 -2.19 -13.99 -11.65
CA ASN A 15 -2.66 -15.05 -10.76
C ASN A 15 -1.54 -15.60 -9.88
N GLY A 16 -1.80 -16.76 -9.24
CA GLY A 16 -0.79 -17.51 -8.48
C GLY A 16 -0.79 -17.21 -6.98
N PHE A 17 -1.73 -16.42 -6.50
CA PHE A 17 -1.89 -16.10 -5.08
C PHE A 17 -3.24 -16.58 -4.56
N GLN A 18 -3.33 -16.84 -3.26
CA GLN A 18 -4.61 -16.98 -2.60
C GLN A 18 -5.38 -15.66 -2.75
N THR A 19 -6.67 -15.74 -2.96
CA THR A 19 -7.53 -14.59 -3.20
C THR A 19 -8.53 -14.40 -2.08
N ASP A 20 -9.04 -13.18 -1.96
CA ASP A 20 -10.06 -12.75 -1.00
C ASP A 20 -11.07 -11.83 -1.67
N GLY A 21 -12.29 -11.83 -1.11
CA GLY A 21 -13.39 -10.99 -1.57
C GLY A 21 -14.02 -11.46 -2.89
N VAL A 22 -15.13 -10.81 -3.25
CA VAL A 22 -15.94 -11.17 -4.42
C VAL A 22 -15.21 -10.94 -5.75
N TYR A 23 -14.24 -10.05 -5.77
CA TYR A 23 -13.45 -9.76 -6.97
C TYR A 23 -12.14 -10.57 -7.04
N GLY A 24 -11.89 -11.47 -6.07
CA GLY A 24 -10.73 -12.33 -6.08
C GLY A 24 -9.40 -11.58 -5.97
N PHE A 25 -9.32 -10.55 -5.13
CA PHE A 25 -8.06 -9.83 -4.94
C PHE A 25 -7.00 -10.73 -4.30
N PRO A 26 -5.74 -10.70 -4.78
CA PRO A 26 -4.65 -11.37 -4.11
C PRO A 26 -4.54 -10.99 -2.64
N LEU A 27 -4.41 -11.99 -1.77
CA LEU A 27 -4.32 -11.80 -0.32
C LEU A 27 -2.88 -11.42 0.08
N ILE A 28 -2.73 -10.22 0.62
CA ILE A 28 -1.50 -9.79 1.28
C ILE A 28 -1.52 -10.37 2.69
N ARG A 29 -0.55 -11.23 2.99
CA ARG A 29 -0.43 -11.88 4.29
C ARG A 29 0.10 -10.92 5.33
N LYS A 30 -0.36 -11.08 6.56
CA LYS A 30 0.22 -10.35 7.69
C LYS A 30 1.69 -10.73 7.85
N GLN A 31 2.49 -9.75 8.20
CA GLN A 31 3.91 -9.94 8.47
C GLN A 31 4.28 -9.27 9.78
N GLU A 32 5.17 -9.91 10.52
CA GLU A 32 5.72 -9.30 11.74
C GLU A 32 6.67 -8.17 11.35
N ILE A 33 6.49 -7.03 11.98
CA ILE A 33 7.34 -5.87 11.81
C ILE A 33 7.52 -5.15 13.14
N CYS A 34 8.76 -4.77 13.45
CA CYS A 34 9.02 -3.88 14.57
C CYS A 34 8.53 -2.47 14.21
N LEU A 35 7.65 -1.90 15.03
CA LEU A 35 7.05 -0.59 14.78
C LEU A 35 7.73 0.55 15.54
N ASN A 36 8.86 0.27 16.19
CA ASN A 36 9.63 1.32 16.86
C ASN A 36 10.26 2.25 15.83
N SER A 37 10.10 3.55 16.05
CA SER A 37 10.70 4.60 15.20
C SER A 37 10.44 4.39 13.70
N VAL A 38 9.16 4.33 13.32
CA VAL A 38 8.77 4.22 11.91
C VAL A 38 9.07 5.53 11.18
N GLU A 39 9.95 5.45 10.20
CA GLU A 39 10.21 6.51 9.24
C GLU A 39 9.88 6.04 7.82
N LEU A 40 9.47 6.96 6.97
CA LEU A 40 9.13 6.67 5.57
C LEU A 40 9.96 7.50 4.60
N ILE A 41 10.19 6.94 3.42
CA ILE A 41 10.80 7.60 2.27
C ILE A 41 9.92 7.41 1.04
N ALA A 42 9.77 8.44 0.21
CA ALA A 42 8.98 8.32 -1.01
C ALA A 42 9.63 7.35 -2.02
N CYS A 43 8.83 6.58 -2.74
CA CYS A 43 9.31 5.65 -3.77
C CYS A 43 10.16 6.34 -4.84
N SER A 44 9.87 7.63 -5.14
CA SER A 44 10.63 8.47 -6.05
C SER A 44 12.03 8.85 -5.55
N ASP A 45 12.24 8.82 -4.23
CA ASP A 45 13.50 9.22 -3.60
C ASP A 45 14.40 8.01 -3.30
N THR A 46 13.90 6.80 -3.49
CA THR A 46 14.68 5.56 -3.32
C THR A 46 15.79 5.46 -4.36
N ARG A 47 16.94 4.91 -3.97
CA ARG A 47 18.13 4.79 -4.82
C ARG A 47 18.66 3.36 -4.82
N ALA A 48 19.33 2.96 -5.90
CA ALA A 48 20.20 1.79 -5.87
C ALA A 48 21.37 2.08 -4.90
N ASN A 49 21.73 1.12 -4.07
CA ASN A 49 22.83 1.25 -3.08
C ASN A 49 22.64 2.43 -2.08
N ASP A 50 21.41 2.66 -1.62
CA ASP A 50 21.13 3.66 -0.57
C ASP A 50 21.68 3.16 0.77
N ARG A 51 22.70 3.85 1.30
CA ARG A 51 23.34 3.48 2.58
C ARG A 51 22.72 4.20 3.77
N ASN A 52 21.99 5.28 3.53
CA ASN A 52 21.58 6.21 4.58
C ASN A 52 20.12 6.07 4.99
N ASN A 53 19.29 5.41 4.16
CA ASN A 53 17.84 5.36 4.37
C ASN A 53 17.30 3.93 4.43
N THR A 54 18.14 2.91 4.53
CA THR A 54 17.72 1.48 4.54
C THR A 54 16.87 1.10 5.75
N ASN A 55 16.95 1.87 6.84
CA ASN A 55 16.14 1.73 8.04
C ASN A 55 14.70 2.25 7.87
N LYS A 56 14.39 2.93 6.76
CA LYS A 56 13.06 3.50 6.47
C LYS A 56 12.16 2.52 5.71
N GLY A 57 10.85 2.73 5.82
CA GLY A 57 9.87 2.13 4.94
C GLY A 57 9.67 2.95 3.66
N VAL A 58 9.40 2.29 2.55
CA VAL A 58 9.10 2.98 1.29
C VAL A 58 7.60 3.19 1.15
N HIS A 59 7.17 4.44 0.91
CA HIS A 59 5.77 4.77 0.67
C HIS A 59 5.50 5.21 -0.77
N PHE A 60 4.23 5.10 -1.18
CA PHE A 60 3.72 5.47 -2.49
C PHE A 60 2.62 6.56 -2.41
N PHE A 61 2.56 7.31 -1.31
CA PHE A 61 1.68 8.48 -1.17
C PHE A 61 2.19 9.65 -2.01
N THR A 62 2.17 9.46 -3.31
CA THR A 62 2.59 10.43 -4.34
C THR A 62 1.70 10.25 -5.57
N ASP A 63 1.81 11.12 -6.58
CA ASP A 63 1.05 10.99 -7.81
C ASP A 63 1.30 9.66 -8.54
N ASP A 64 0.27 9.01 -9.03
CA ASP A 64 0.30 7.70 -9.68
C ASP A 64 1.35 7.59 -10.79
N TYR A 65 1.53 8.64 -11.61
CA TYR A 65 2.48 8.63 -12.73
C TYR A 65 3.93 8.33 -12.30
N ARG A 66 4.27 8.56 -11.02
CA ARG A 66 5.61 8.29 -10.48
C ARG A 66 5.87 6.81 -10.25
N PHE A 67 4.82 5.99 -10.13
CA PHE A 67 4.94 4.57 -9.83
C PHE A 67 4.06 3.65 -10.69
N MET A 68 3.34 4.16 -11.68
CA MET A 68 2.47 3.35 -12.56
C MET A 68 3.18 2.11 -13.10
N GLY A 69 4.42 2.27 -13.52
CA GLY A 69 5.22 1.16 -14.05
C GLY A 69 5.51 0.03 -13.06
N THR A 70 5.22 0.22 -11.78
CA THR A 70 5.42 -0.81 -10.74
C THR A 70 4.49 -2.01 -10.94
N TYR A 71 3.28 -1.79 -11.44
CA TYR A 71 2.36 -2.87 -11.75
C TYR A 71 2.77 -3.62 -13.01
N ASP A 72 3.18 -2.91 -14.06
CA ASP A 72 3.57 -3.54 -15.33
C ASP A 72 4.90 -4.26 -15.24
N HIS A 73 5.82 -3.73 -14.45
CA HIS A 73 7.20 -4.21 -14.31
C HIS A 73 7.62 -4.33 -12.84
N PRO A 74 6.97 -5.18 -12.02
CA PRO A 74 7.20 -5.22 -10.57
C PRO A 74 8.61 -5.65 -10.19
N ASP A 75 9.29 -6.40 -11.05
CA ASP A 75 10.68 -6.84 -10.84
C ASP A 75 11.70 -5.70 -10.94
N ARG A 76 11.41 -4.65 -11.74
CA ARG A 76 12.37 -3.54 -11.94
C ARG A 76 12.74 -2.82 -10.64
N SER A 77 11.84 -2.83 -9.68
CA SER A 77 12.04 -2.14 -8.39
C SER A 77 12.57 -3.08 -7.30
N LEU A 78 12.51 -4.40 -7.48
CA LEU A 78 12.77 -5.37 -6.42
C LEU A 78 14.13 -5.19 -5.75
N GLU A 79 15.21 -5.18 -6.52
CA GLU A 79 16.57 -5.06 -5.97
C GLU A 79 16.77 -3.75 -5.22
N LYS A 80 16.18 -2.69 -5.73
CA LYS A 80 16.21 -1.38 -5.08
C LYS A 80 15.38 -1.38 -3.80
N LEU A 81 14.17 -1.95 -3.81
CA LEU A 81 13.26 -1.95 -2.65
C LEU A 81 13.72 -2.91 -1.54
N ARG A 82 14.38 -4.01 -1.89
CA ARG A 82 14.83 -5.05 -0.95
C ARG A 82 15.79 -4.54 0.12
N GLN A 83 16.49 -3.44 -0.14
CA GLN A 83 17.42 -2.86 0.82
C GLN A 83 16.74 -2.02 1.91
N TYR A 84 15.45 -1.69 1.76
CA TYR A 84 14.69 -0.91 2.74
C TYR A 84 14.01 -1.82 3.76
N ARG A 85 13.75 -1.28 4.93
CA ARG A 85 13.20 -2.01 6.07
C ARG A 85 11.86 -2.70 5.75
N PHE A 86 10.98 -2.04 5.00
CA PHE A 86 9.72 -2.55 4.48
C PHE A 86 9.24 -1.66 3.32
N VAL A 87 8.22 -2.13 2.62
CA VAL A 87 7.56 -1.36 1.57
C VAL A 87 6.05 -1.31 1.81
N LEU A 88 5.44 -0.16 1.59
CA LEU A 88 3.98 -0.07 1.49
C LEU A 88 3.55 -0.55 0.10
N THR A 89 2.32 -1.05 -0.04
CA THR A 89 1.79 -1.29 -1.39
C THR A 89 1.57 0.02 -2.14
N PRO A 90 1.68 0.02 -3.47
CA PRO A 90 1.38 1.22 -4.28
C PRO A 90 -0.03 1.73 -4.01
N ASP A 91 -0.14 3.02 -3.69
CA ASP A 91 -1.39 3.72 -3.40
C ASP A 91 -2.00 4.27 -4.70
N PHE A 92 -2.46 3.36 -5.57
CA PHE A 92 -3.17 3.76 -6.78
C PHE A 92 -4.44 4.53 -6.43
N SER A 93 -4.61 5.67 -7.06
CA SER A 93 -5.69 6.63 -6.77
C SER A 93 -7.07 6.00 -6.75
N LEU A 94 -7.84 6.36 -5.73
CA LEU A 94 -9.20 5.91 -5.50
C LEU A 94 -10.07 7.12 -5.14
N TYR A 95 -10.79 7.66 -6.14
CA TYR A 95 -11.64 8.84 -5.97
C TYR A 95 -13.11 8.49 -6.09
N SER A 96 -13.95 9.28 -5.43
CA SER A 96 -15.41 9.11 -5.45
C SER A 96 -16.01 9.26 -6.84
N GLU A 97 -15.37 10.07 -7.69
CA GLU A 97 -15.78 10.36 -9.07
C GLU A 97 -15.39 9.24 -10.05
N MET A 98 -14.55 8.30 -9.63
CA MET A 98 -14.18 7.16 -10.46
C MET A 98 -15.34 6.17 -10.56
N ASP A 99 -15.59 5.65 -11.75
CA ASP A 99 -16.48 4.50 -11.93
C ASP A 99 -16.00 3.29 -11.11
N PRO A 100 -16.92 2.45 -10.61
CA PRO A 100 -16.57 1.31 -9.75
C PRO A 100 -15.51 0.37 -10.35
N TRP A 101 -15.56 0.11 -11.66
CA TRP A 101 -14.56 -0.74 -12.32
C TRP A 101 -13.14 -0.19 -12.20
N ARG A 102 -13.01 1.14 -12.26
CA ARG A 102 -11.72 1.82 -12.14
C ARG A 102 -11.17 1.77 -10.71
N GLN A 103 -12.07 1.92 -9.72
CA GLN A 103 -11.73 1.75 -8.30
C GLN A 103 -11.28 0.32 -8.02
N ILE A 104 -11.99 -0.68 -8.53
CA ILE A 104 -11.66 -2.11 -8.41
C ILE A 104 -10.29 -2.40 -9.04
N GLU A 105 -10.00 -1.82 -10.21
CA GLU A 105 -8.71 -1.95 -10.88
C GLU A 105 -7.56 -1.39 -10.02
N SER A 106 -7.72 -0.20 -9.43
CA SER A 106 -6.71 0.41 -8.55
C SER A 106 -6.40 -0.49 -7.35
N ILE A 107 -7.43 -1.02 -6.70
CA ILE A 107 -7.28 -1.95 -5.57
C ILE A 107 -6.60 -3.24 -6.02
N GLY A 108 -7.07 -3.84 -7.11
CA GLY A 108 -6.51 -5.07 -7.66
C GLY A 108 -5.03 -4.95 -7.98
N LYS A 109 -4.62 -3.83 -8.60
CA LYS A 109 -3.21 -3.52 -8.87
C LYS A 109 -2.39 -3.43 -7.60
N SER A 110 -2.88 -2.70 -6.59
CA SER A 110 -2.22 -2.54 -5.30
C SER A 110 -2.02 -3.89 -4.60
N ARG A 111 -3.08 -4.70 -4.50
CA ARG A 111 -3.05 -6.02 -3.86
C ARG A 111 -2.14 -6.99 -4.60
N TRP A 112 -2.21 -7.00 -5.94
CA TRP A 112 -1.39 -7.90 -6.73
C TRP A 112 0.10 -7.59 -6.58
N VAL A 113 0.49 -6.31 -6.66
CA VAL A 113 1.89 -5.90 -6.47
C VAL A 113 2.37 -6.27 -5.06
N GLY A 114 1.53 -6.03 -4.04
CA GLY A 114 1.85 -6.39 -2.67
C GLY A 114 2.12 -7.88 -2.48
N ALA A 115 1.20 -8.75 -2.92
CA ALA A 115 1.36 -10.20 -2.85
C ALA A 115 2.57 -10.68 -3.67
N TYR A 116 2.80 -10.08 -4.84
CA TYR A 116 3.97 -10.39 -5.66
C TYR A 116 5.28 -10.06 -4.93
N TRP A 117 5.40 -8.88 -4.35
CA TRP A 117 6.60 -8.49 -3.60
C TRP A 117 6.80 -9.33 -2.35
N GLN A 118 5.73 -9.71 -1.63
CA GLN A 118 5.83 -10.66 -0.52
C GLN A 118 6.40 -12.00 -1.00
N SER A 119 5.94 -12.52 -2.13
CA SER A 119 6.44 -13.78 -2.70
C SER A 119 7.92 -13.71 -3.10
N ARG A 120 8.47 -12.50 -3.25
CA ARG A 120 9.87 -12.23 -3.52
C ARG A 120 10.69 -11.91 -2.26
N GLY A 121 10.10 -12.05 -1.07
CA GLY A 121 10.77 -11.91 0.21
C GLY A 121 10.85 -10.49 0.76
N LEU A 122 10.08 -9.53 0.22
CA LEU A 122 9.95 -8.21 0.82
C LEU A 122 8.99 -8.26 2.02
N ILE A 123 9.24 -7.43 3.03
CA ILE A 123 8.25 -7.09 4.04
C ILE A 123 7.34 -6.04 3.43
N VAL A 124 6.05 -6.39 3.28
CA VAL A 124 5.05 -5.55 2.61
C VAL A 124 3.92 -5.21 3.56
N ILE A 125 3.64 -3.92 3.72
CA ILE A 125 2.52 -3.41 4.49
C ILE A 125 1.46 -2.89 3.51
N PRO A 126 0.21 -3.39 3.55
CA PRO A 126 -0.83 -2.92 2.67
C PRO A 126 -1.20 -1.46 2.96
N THR A 127 -1.20 -0.63 1.93
CA THR A 127 -1.87 0.67 1.95
C THR A 127 -3.37 0.46 1.77
N VAL A 128 -4.15 1.14 2.60
CA VAL A 128 -5.62 1.08 2.58
C VAL A 128 -6.16 2.46 2.23
N SER A 129 -6.94 2.51 1.17
CA SER A 129 -7.67 3.68 0.72
C SER A 129 -9.12 3.30 0.39
N TRP A 130 -10.00 4.27 0.42
CA TRP A 130 -11.43 4.11 0.16
C TRP A 130 -11.98 5.37 -0.49
N ALA A 131 -13.12 5.22 -1.15
CA ALA A 131 -13.90 6.32 -1.74
C ALA A 131 -15.24 6.46 -0.98
N GLN A 132 -16.36 6.53 -1.71
CA GLN A 132 -17.71 6.59 -1.14
C GLN A 132 -18.09 5.25 -0.44
N PRO A 133 -19.12 5.22 0.43
CA PRO A 133 -19.52 4.04 1.19
C PRO A 133 -19.78 2.78 0.34
N SER A 134 -20.19 2.90 -0.92
CA SER A 134 -20.36 1.76 -1.81
C SER A 134 -19.04 1.05 -2.14
N SER A 135 -17.88 1.69 -1.96
CA SER A 135 -16.57 1.08 -2.14
C SER A 135 -16.17 0.16 -0.98
N PHE A 136 -16.77 0.32 0.22
CA PHE A 136 -16.37 -0.44 1.43
C PHE A 136 -16.58 -1.95 1.28
N ARG A 137 -17.46 -2.37 0.38
CA ARG A 137 -17.69 -3.78 0.08
C ARG A 137 -16.51 -4.50 -0.59
N TYR A 138 -15.51 -3.75 -1.07
CA TYR A 138 -14.35 -4.32 -1.77
C TYR A 138 -13.00 -3.67 -1.46
N CYS A 139 -12.96 -2.41 -1.02
CA CYS A 139 -11.68 -1.71 -0.86
C CYS A 139 -10.80 -2.26 0.29
N PHE A 140 -11.39 -3.02 1.19
CA PHE A 140 -10.69 -3.66 2.32
C PHE A 140 -10.37 -5.13 2.09
N ASP A 141 -10.84 -5.73 0.99
CA ASP A 141 -10.53 -7.11 0.62
C ASP A 141 -9.06 -7.26 0.17
N GLY A 142 -8.54 -8.49 0.23
CA GLY A 142 -7.17 -8.81 -0.12
C GLY A 142 -6.16 -8.43 0.95
N ILE A 143 -6.58 -8.22 2.20
CA ILE A 143 -5.72 -7.93 3.36
C ILE A 143 -6.05 -8.91 4.48
N GLU A 144 -5.04 -9.65 4.94
CA GLU A 144 -5.24 -10.56 6.06
C GLU A 144 -5.58 -9.79 7.35
N LYS A 145 -6.56 -10.29 8.11
CA LYS A 145 -6.94 -9.69 9.41
C LYS A 145 -5.76 -9.59 10.36
N THR A 146 -5.81 -8.60 11.22
CA THR A 146 -4.74 -8.27 12.17
C THR A 146 -3.40 -7.89 11.53
N SER A 147 -3.40 -7.54 10.26
CA SER A 147 -2.21 -6.95 9.61
C SER A 147 -1.92 -5.56 10.16
N VAL A 148 -0.65 -5.15 10.10
CA VAL A 148 -0.31 -3.73 10.11
C VAL A 148 -0.71 -3.16 8.76
N VAL A 149 -1.37 -2.00 8.77
CA VAL A 149 -1.80 -1.31 7.54
C VAL A 149 -1.28 0.12 7.50
N ALA A 150 -1.31 0.75 6.34
CA ALA A 150 -0.96 2.16 6.19
C ALA A 150 -2.12 2.96 5.58
N VAL A 151 -2.32 4.19 6.06
CA VAL A 151 -3.31 5.14 5.51
C VAL A 151 -2.66 6.49 5.25
N GLY A 152 -3.05 7.16 4.18
CA GLY A 152 -2.62 8.52 3.84
C GLY A 152 -3.64 9.57 4.30
N MET A 153 -3.15 10.68 4.88
CA MET A 153 -3.98 11.81 5.32
C MET A 153 -3.92 12.98 4.34
N ILE A 154 -3.22 12.84 3.21
CA ILE A 154 -3.07 13.91 2.22
C ILE A 154 -4.42 14.17 1.56
N GLY A 155 -4.86 15.43 1.57
CA GLY A 155 -6.15 15.83 0.98
C GLY A 155 -7.37 15.59 1.86
N CYS A 156 -7.27 14.83 2.96
CA CYS A 156 -8.44 14.42 3.76
C CYS A 156 -8.98 15.50 4.71
N LYS A 157 -8.29 16.63 4.89
CA LYS A 157 -8.66 17.66 5.90
C LYS A 157 -10.08 18.19 5.75
N HIS A 158 -10.56 18.36 4.53
CA HIS A 158 -11.89 18.90 4.24
C HIS A 158 -12.98 17.82 4.17
N GLU A 159 -12.59 16.54 4.13
CA GLU A 159 -13.46 15.37 3.97
C GLU A 159 -13.49 14.50 5.25
N ARG A 160 -13.25 15.09 6.43
CA ARG A 160 -13.10 14.38 7.71
C ARG A 160 -14.22 13.37 7.99
N ILE A 161 -15.49 13.77 7.78
CA ILE A 161 -16.64 12.89 8.07
C ILE A 161 -16.63 11.68 7.13
N ALA A 162 -16.39 11.89 5.84
CA ALA A 162 -16.30 10.81 4.86
C ALA A 162 -15.10 9.89 5.15
N PHE A 163 -13.94 10.48 5.47
CA PHE A 163 -12.76 9.74 5.87
C PHE A 163 -13.04 8.84 7.08
N MET A 164 -13.61 9.37 8.16
CA MET A 164 -13.89 8.62 9.38
C MET A 164 -14.89 7.48 9.18
N LYS A 165 -15.87 7.61 8.28
CA LYS A 165 -16.75 6.50 7.92
C LYS A 165 -15.97 5.32 7.33
N GLY A 166 -15.07 5.59 6.39
CA GLY A 166 -14.25 4.56 5.80
C GLY A 166 -13.19 4.00 6.77
N TYR A 167 -12.61 4.85 7.61
CA TYR A 167 -11.66 4.43 8.64
C TYR A 167 -12.31 3.42 9.61
N ASN A 168 -13.49 3.72 10.12
CA ASN A 168 -14.22 2.80 11.00
C ASN A 168 -14.59 1.50 10.28
N ALA A 169 -15.04 1.56 9.03
CA ALA A 169 -15.32 0.37 8.24
C ALA A 169 -14.06 -0.48 7.99
N MET A 170 -12.91 0.16 7.82
CA MET A 170 -11.60 -0.52 7.75
C MET A 170 -11.27 -1.24 9.06
N LEU A 171 -11.46 -0.58 10.21
CA LEU A 171 -11.23 -1.19 11.53
C LEU A 171 -12.12 -2.42 11.71
N ASP A 172 -13.40 -2.31 11.39
CA ASP A 172 -14.37 -3.42 11.51
C ASP A 172 -14.01 -4.62 10.61
N LYS A 173 -13.52 -4.35 9.40
CA LYS A 173 -13.25 -5.40 8.41
C LYS A 173 -11.88 -6.07 8.62
N ILE A 174 -10.83 -5.29 8.84
CA ILE A 174 -9.43 -5.76 8.89
C ILE A 174 -9.00 -6.04 10.32
N ASP A 175 -9.53 -5.31 11.32
CA ASP A 175 -9.09 -5.36 12.72
C ASP A 175 -7.55 -5.22 12.83
N PRO A 176 -6.97 -4.10 12.35
CA PRO A 176 -5.53 -3.99 12.18
C PRO A 176 -4.80 -3.97 13.54
N ALA A 177 -3.67 -4.68 13.63
CA ALA A 177 -2.80 -4.65 14.80
C ALA A 177 -2.16 -3.27 15.03
N ALA A 178 -1.94 -2.51 13.96
CA ALA A 178 -1.52 -1.11 13.99
C ALA A 178 -1.81 -0.42 12.66
N VAL A 179 -1.90 0.90 12.70
CA VAL A 179 -2.11 1.77 11.54
C VAL A 179 -0.95 2.75 11.43
N ILE A 180 -0.15 2.64 10.37
CA ILE A 180 0.83 3.66 10.01
C ILE A 180 0.08 4.80 9.33
N CYS A 181 -0.05 5.92 10.01
CA CYS A 181 -0.77 7.11 9.53
C CYS A 181 0.23 8.10 8.92
N PHE A 182 0.22 8.25 7.61
CA PHE A 182 1.07 9.20 6.89
C PHE A 182 0.43 10.59 6.89
N GLY A 183 0.90 11.42 7.80
CA GLY A 183 0.36 12.74 8.13
C GLY A 183 -0.24 12.80 9.52
N THR A 184 -0.96 13.88 9.82
CA THR A 184 -1.56 14.10 11.14
C THR A 184 -2.90 13.36 11.24
N PRO A 185 -3.05 12.39 12.15
CA PRO A 185 -4.31 11.69 12.34
C PRO A 185 -5.40 12.65 12.88
N PHE A 186 -6.65 12.36 12.56
CA PHE A 186 -7.77 13.04 13.21
C PHE A 186 -7.92 12.58 14.66
N PRO A 187 -8.36 13.45 15.58
CA PRO A 187 -8.51 13.09 17.00
C PRO A 187 -9.47 11.92 17.27
N GLU A 188 -10.40 11.66 16.34
CA GLU A 188 -11.38 10.58 16.46
C GLU A 188 -10.87 9.23 15.98
N MET A 189 -9.74 9.19 15.31
CA MET A 189 -9.15 7.91 14.91
C MET A 189 -8.76 7.12 16.15
N SER A 190 -9.18 5.87 16.20
CA SER A 190 -8.90 4.93 17.29
C SER A 190 -7.98 3.80 16.82
N GLY A 191 -7.46 3.03 17.76
CA GLY A 191 -6.54 1.93 17.51
C GLY A 191 -5.08 2.30 17.81
N ASN A 192 -4.16 1.39 17.48
CA ASN A 192 -2.73 1.61 17.64
C ASN A 192 -2.19 2.40 16.43
N ILE A 193 -2.15 3.72 16.55
CA ILE A 193 -1.79 4.63 15.45
C ILE A 193 -0.35 5.09 15.60
N ILE A 194 0.44 4.88 14.54
CA ILE A 194 1.82 5.35 14.40
C ILE A 194 1.82 6.48 13.38
N SER A 195 1.86 7.71 13.89
CA SER A 195 1.89 8.89 13.03
C SER A 195 3.29 9.10 12.44
N VAL A 196 3.36 9.28 11.13
CA VAL A 196 4.58 9.64 10.41
C VAL A 196 4.39 11.01 9.78
N ASP A 197 5.17 11.98 10.21
CA ASP A 197 5.08 13.34 9.70
C ASP A 197 5.44 13.39 8.21
N TYR A 198 4.58 14.05 7.42
CA TYR A 198 4.77 14.26 6.00
C TYR A 198 6.09 14.99 5.67
N LEU A 199 6.49 15.98 6.48
CA LEU A 199 7.73 16.73 6.25
C LEU A 199 8.97 15.89 6.54
N SER A 200 8.87 14.93 7.48
CA SER A 200 10.00 14.05 7.81
C SER A 200 10.33 13.10 6.66
N SER A 201 9.35 12.66 5.90
CA SER A 201 9.55 11.76 4.75
C SER A 201 10.30 12.43 3.59
N ARG A 202 10.31 13.78 3.53
CA ARG A 202 11.06 14.57 2.56
C ARG A 202 12.52 14.80 2.96
N LYS A 203 12.89 14.51 4.21
CA LYS A 203 14.27 14.62 4.69
C LYS A 203 15.07 13.39 4.27
N VAL A 204 15.41 13.33 2.99
CA VAL A 204 16.29 12.27 2.46
C VAL A 204 17.73 12.67 2.74
N VAL A 205 18.45 11.81 3.45
CA VAL A 205 19.89 12.00 3.63
C VAL A 205 20.58 11.73 2.30
N ARG A 206 21.07 12.77 1.66
CA ARG A 206 21.83 12.68 0.41
C ARG A 206 23.29 12.42 0.75
N SER A 207 23.84 11.36 0.20
CA SER A 207 25.30 11.09 0.21
C SER A 207 26.01 11.98 -0.78
#